data_c1ef5a0dbe332b4e49a2d3a5e9821810
#
_entry.id   c1ef5a0dbe332b4e49a2d3a5e9821810
#
_cell.length_a   1.000
_cell.length_b   1.000
_cell.length_c   1.000
_cell.angle_alpha   90.00
_cell.angle_beta   90.00
_cell.angle_gamma   90.00
#
_symmetry.space_group_name_H-M   'P 1'
#
loop_
_entity.id
_entity.type
_entity.pdbx_description
1 polymer ?
#
loop_
_entity_poly.entity_id
_entity_poly.type
_entity_poly.pdbx_seq_one_letter_code
_entity_poly.pdbx_strand_id
1 'polypeptide(L)'
;FDTIYAEGQRRYMESLSSYARQFLGQMEKPDVESIEGLSPAISIDQKSTNHNPRSTVGTVTEIYDYFRLLYARVGIPHCPKCGREIAKQSVDQMVDQIMALPERTKIQLLAPVVRGRKGTHAKLFERAKKSGYVRVRVDGNMYELSEEITLDKNIKHNIEIIVDRLVVKPGIEKRLTDSVENVLELAEGLLVVDVIDGEPLNFSQSFSCPVCEISIDEIEPRSFSFNNPFGACPECFGLGYKMEFSEELMIPDPSLSINQGAIAVLGWQSCTDKSSFTRAILDALCKEYHFDLDTPFEDYPKEIHDILIYGTDGKEVKVYYKGQRGEGIYPVAFEGLIKNVERRYRETGSQTMKAEYETFMNITPCSACKGQRLKPGALAVTVGDKNISEVTTLSIERLQKFLDELQLTETQQLIGNQILKEIKARIRFLMDVGLDYLTLARATGTLSGGEAQRIRLATQIGSGLVGVAYILDEPSIGLHQRDNDKLLATLKHLRDLGNSLIVVEHDEDTMLAADYIVDIGPGAGEHGGQVVAVGNAQE
;
A
#
# COMPACT_ATOMS: atom_id res chain seq x y z
N PHE A 1 -1.06 28.70 -22.29
CA PHE A 1 -0.90 27.84 -21.11
C PHE A 1 0.57 27.54 -20.87
N ASP A 2 1.23 26.81 -21.75
CA ASP A 2 2.61 26.30 -21.56
C ASP A 2 3.64 27.45 -21.40
N THR A 3 3.54 28.50 -22.18
CA THR A 3 4.47 29.65 -22.15
C THR A 3 4.44 30.39 -20.82
N ILE A 4 3.25 30.71 -20.31
CA ILE A 4 3.08 31.45 -19.05
C ILE A 4 3.51 30.54 -17.88
N TYR A 5 3.16 29.27 -17.94
CA TYR A 5 3.58 28.29 -16.95
C TYR A 5 5.11 28.10 -16.92
N ALA A 6 5.74 27.92 -18.07
CA ALA A 6 7.19 27.74 -18.17
C ALA A 6 7.95 28.93 -17.56
N GLU A 7 7.53 30.17 -17.85
CA GLU A 7 8.15 31.37 -17.30
C GLU A 7 7.88 31.51 -15.79
N GLY A 8 6.67 31.24 -15.33
CA GLY A 8 6.32 31.27 -13.91
C GLY A 8 7.08 30.24 -13.10
N GLN A 9 7.24 29.01 -13.62
CA GLN A 9 8.05 27.95 -13.02
C GLN A 9 9.54 28.32 -13.02
N ARG A 10 10.04 28.87 -14.11
CA ARG A 10 11.44 29.34 -14.19
C ARG A 10 11.74 30.36 -13.09
N ARG A 11 10.85 31.34 -12.88
CA ARG A 11 11.00 32.34 -11.80
C ARG A 11 10.92 31.73 -10.41
N TYR A 12 10.01 30.77 -10.21
CA TYR A 12 9.94 30.02 -8.96
C TYR A 12 11.26 29.27 -8.69
N MET A 13 11.80 28.58 -9.69
CA MET A 13 13.05 27.86 -9.59
C MET A 13 14.24 28.79 -9.33
N GLU A 14 14.28 29.98 -9.92
CA GLU A 14 15.30 30.99 -9.66
C GLU A 14 15.25 31.53 -8.21
N SER A 15 14.07 31.54 -7.58
CA SER A 15 13.90 31.95 -6.19
C SER A 15 14.43 30.91 -5.19
N LEU A 16 14.63 29.66 -5.63
CA LEU A 16 15.14 28.58 -4.78
C LEU A 16 16.64 28.67 -4.54
N SER A 17 17.13 28.01 -3.48
CA SER A 17 18.56 27.93 -3.18
C SER A 17 19.34 27.24 -4.32
N SER A 18 20.62 27.59 -4.47
CA SER A 18 21.50 26.97 -5.48
C SER A 18 21.55 25.44 -5.36
N TYR A 19 21.44 24.91 -4.14
CA TYR A 19 21.39 23.49 -3.87
C TYR A 19 20.10 22.84 -4.43
N ALA A 20 18.94 23.42 -4.16
CA ALA A 20 17.66 22.91 -4.68
C ALA A 20 17.60 22.95 -6.22
N ARG A 21 18.17 23.99 -6.85
CA ARG A 21 18.24 24.11 -8.32
C ARG A 21 19.06 23.00 -8.99
N GLN A 22 20.10 22.48 -8.34
CA GLN A 22 20.90 21.37 -8.89
C GLN A 22 20.10 20.05 -9.03
N PHE A 23 19.11 19.83 -8.19
CA PHE A 23 18.28 18.62 -8.22
C PHE A 23 17.08 18.72 -9.18
N LEU A 24 16.55 19.91 -9.41
CA LEU A 24 15.35 20.12 -10.18
C LEU A 24 15.61 20.38 -11.67
N GLY A 25 16.86 20.54 -12.07
CA GLY A 25 17.25 20.81 -13.45
C GLY A 25 17.04 22.28 -13.87
N GLN A 26 17.59 22.65 -15.02
CA GLN A 26 17.35 23.97 -15.62
C GLN A 26 16.14 23.84 -16.55
N MET A 27 15.15 24.69 -16.35
CA MET A 27 14.06 24.84 -17.33
C MET A 27 14.51 25.78 -18.46
N GLU A 28 14.20 25.40 -19.69
CA GLU A 28 14.48 26.22 -20.85
C GLU A 28 13.62 27.51 -20.79
N LYS A 29 14.21 28.64 -21.21
CA LYS A 29 13.49 29.89 -21.30
C LYS A 29 12.50 29.78 -22.46
N PRO A 30 11.20 30.10 -22.25
CA PRO A 30 10.24 30.11 -23.33
C PRO A 30 10.62 31.17 -24.39
N ASP A 31 10.27 30.89 -25.64
CA ASP A 31 10.51 31.79 -26.76
C ASP A 31 9.52 32.96 -26.74
N VAL A 32 9.87 33.98 -25.96
CA VAL A 32 9.06 35.21 -25.79
C VAL A 32 9.98 36.43 -25.71
N GLU A 33 9.49 37.56 -26.18
CA GLU A 33 10.22 38.82 -26.09
C GLU A 33 10.37 39.28 -24.65
N SER A 34 9.27 39.37 -23.90
CA SER A 34 9.26 39.69 -22.46
C SER A 34 7.96 39.24 -21.76
N ILE A 35 8.07 38.88 -20.47
CA ILE A 35 6.93 38.73 -19.58
C ILE A 35 7.27 39.44 -18.26
N GLU A 36 6.47 40.42 -17.89
CA GLU A 36 6.65 41.20 -16.66
C GLU A 36 5.50 40.98 -15.70
N GLY A 37 5.75 41.13 -14.40
CA GLY A 37 4.72 41.06 -13.34
C GLY A 37 4.18 39.65 -13.03
N LEU A 38 4.72 38.59 -13.66
CA LEU A 38 4.26 37.22 -13.43
C LEU A 38 4.73 36.69 -12.08
N SER A 39 3.79 36.25 -11.26
CA SER A 39 4.06 35.52 -10.01
C SER A 39 4.52 34.09 -10.30
N PRO A 40 5.13 33.38 -9.30
CA PRO A 40 5.35 31.94 -9.41
C PRO A 40 4.08 31.22 -9.85
N ALA A 41 4.18 30.37 -10.87
CA ALA A 41 3.02 29.73 -11.48
C ALA A 41 2.89 28.26 -11.10
N ILE A 42 1.66 27.81 -10.91
CA ILE A 42 1.27 26.41 -10.71
C ILE A 42 0.32 26.02 -11.82
N SER A 43 0.70 25.00 -12.60
CA SER A 43 -0.15 24.44 -13.66
C SER A 43 -1.03 23.32 -13.12
N ILE A 44 -2.30 23.35 -13.52
CA ILE A 44 -3.28 22.30 -13.25
C ILE A 44 -3.84 21.85 -14.60
N ASP A 45 -3.07 21.00 -15.30
CA ASP A 45 -3.41 20.46 -16.62
C ASP A 45 -4.20 19.13 -16.54
N GLN A 46 -4.80 18.73 -17.68
CA GLN A 46 -5.56 17.48 -17.79
C GLN A 46 -4.69 16.24 -18.04
N LYS A 47 -3.49 16.42 -18.62
CA LYS A 47 -2.76 15.34 -19.29
C LYS A 47 -1.90 14.44 -18.41
N SER A 48 -1.59 14.79 -17.19
CA SER A 48 -0.70 14.00 -16.36
C SER A 48 -1.45 13.01 -15.46
N THR A 49 -1.83 11.86 -16.00
CA THR A 49 -2.21 10.71 -15.20
C THR A 49 -0.95 10.07 -14.61
N ASN A 50 -0.89 9.98 -13.30
CA ASN A 50 0.20 9.28 -12.64
C ASN A 50 0.00 7.77 -12.79
N HIS A 51 0.85 7.11 -13.58
CA HIS A 51 0.80 5.67 -13.82
C HIS A 51 1.41 4.81 -12.70
N ASN A 52 1.79 5.41 -11.57
CA ASN A 52 2.29 4.63 -10.44
C ASN A 52 1.16 3.81 -9.81
N PRO A 53 1.21 2.46 -9.84
CA PRO A 53 0.13 1.60 -9.33
C PRO A 53 -0.09 1.72 -7.81
N ARG A 54 0.86 2.33 -7.10
CA ARG A 54 0.75 2.58 -5.66
C ARG A 54 0.15 3.93 -5.32
N SER A 55 0.04 4.84 -6.30
CA SER A 55 -0.58 6.15 -6.06
C SER A 55 -2.10 6.04 -5.97
N THR A 56 -2.68 6.61 -4.92
CA THR A 56 -4.12 6.68 -4.68
C THR A 56 -4.55 8.13 -4.45
N VAL A 57 -5.85 8.40 -4.55
CA VAL A 57 -6.41 9.72 -4.20
C VAL A 57 -5.93 10.15 -2.81
N GLY A 58 -5.98 9.25 -1.82
CA GLY A 58 -5.54 9.54 -0.46
C GLY A 58 -4.05 9.90 -0.33
N THR A 59 -3.17 9.29 -1.13
CA THR A 59 -1.73 9.60 -1.08
C THR A 59 -1.39 10.89 -1.82
N VAL A 60 -2.05 11.19 -2.93
CA VAL A 60 -1.82 12.43 -3.69
C VAL A 60 -2.34 13.66 -2.95
N THR A 61 -3.43 13.52 -2.21
CA THR A 61 -4.01 14.59 -1.39
C THR A 61 -3.38 14.70 0.00
N GLU A 62 -2.41 13.86 0.33
CA GLU A 62 -1.79 13.72 1.65
C GLU A 62 -2.75 13.32 2.78
N ILE A 63 -4.04 13.14 2.48
CA ILE A 63 -5.05 12.75 3.49
C ILE A 63 -4.69 11.40 4.13
N TYR A 64 -4.14 10.47 3.33
CA TYR A 64 -3.70 9.16 3.83
C TYR A 64 -2.59 9.27 4.87
N ASP A 65 -1.67 10.23 4.74
CA ASP A 65 -0.59 10.44 5.70
C ASP A 65 -1.12 10.94 7.06
N TYR A 66 -2.14 11.79 7.03
CA TYR A 66 -2.85 12.18 8.26
C TYR A 66 -3.62 11.01 8.88
N PHE A 67 -4.24 10.13 8.07
CA PHE A 67 -4.86 8.91 8.60
C PHE A 67 -3.83 7.97 9.23
N ARG A 68 -2.68 7.78 8.61
CA ARG A 68 -1.58 6.99 9.20
C ARG A 68 -1.18 7.53 10.58
N LEU A 69 -1.07 8.85 10.69
CA LEU A 69 -0.76 9.50 11.96
C LEU A 69 -1.90 9.34 12.97
N LEU A 70 -3.16 9.51 12.56
CA LEU A 70 -4.33 9.32 13.41
C LEU A 70 -4.39 7.90 13.97
N TYR A 71 -4.30 6.88 13.11
CA TYR A 71 -4.35 5.47 13.52
C TYR A 71 -3.18 5.08 14.43
N ALA A 72 -1.99 5.65 14.20
CA ALA A 72 -0.84 5.41 15.06
C ALA A 72 -0.96 6.05 16.46
N ARG A 73 -1.71 7.16 16.59
CA ARG A 73 -1.80 7.94 17.82
C ARG A 73 -3.03 7.62 18.65
N VAL A 74 -4.18 7.39 18.03
CA VAL A 74 -5.46 7.17 18.72
C VAL A 74 -6.11 5.84 18.39
N GLY A 75 -5.53 5.06 17.47
CA GLY A 75 -6.05 3.74 17.08
C GLY A 75 -5.99 2.74 18.21
N ILE A 76 -7.01 1.90 18.29
CA ILE A 76 -7.12 0.80 19.26
C ILE A 76 -6.69 -0.49 18.56
N PRO A 77 -5.58 -1.11 18.99
CA PRO A 77 -5.12 -2.34 18.38
C PRO A 77 -5.92 -3.55 18.86
N HIS A 78 -6.18 -4.47 17.95
CA HIS A 78 -6.85 -5.73 18.21
C HIS A 78 -6.00 -6.91 17.75
N CYS A 79 -6.27 -8.08 18.30
CA CYS A 79 -5.65 -9.31 17.84
C CYS A 79 -6.17 -9.68 16.43
N PRO A 80 -5.28 -9.85 15.43
CA PRO A 80 -5.73 -10.18 14.07
C PRO A 80 -6.37 -11.58 13.96
N LYS A 81 -6.24 -12.45 14.98
CA LYS A 81 -6.86 -13.78 15.02
C LYS A 81 -8.20 -13.80 15.75
N CYS A 82 -8.26 -13.26 16.97
CA CYS A 82 -9.45 -13.37 17.82
C CYS A 82 -10.23 -12.06 17.97
N GLY A 83 -9.74 -10.94 17.42
CA GLY A 83 -10.41 -9.64 17.47
C GLY A 83 -10.39 -8.96 18.85
N ARG A 84 -9.78 -9.56 19.86
CA ARG A 84 -9.70 -8.96 21.21
C ARG A 84 -8.82 -7.73 21.20
N GLU A 85 -9.22 -6.70 21.91
CA GLU A 85 -8.40 -5.52 22.13
C GLU A 85 -7.08 -5.87 22.82
N ILE A 86 -5.98 -5.27 22.36
CA ILE A 86 -4.63 -5.47 22.89
C ILE A 86 -4.10 -4.13 23.39
N ALA A 87 -3.64 -4.10 24.63
CA ALA A 87 -3.03 -2.90 25.22
C ALA A 87 -1.59 -3.19 25.67
N LYS A 88 -0.72 -2.19 25.56
CA LYS A 88 0.54 -2.17 26.31
C LYS A 88 0.21 -1.94 27.78
N GLN A 89 0.82 -2.72 28.63
CA GLN A 89 0.71 -2.55 30.07
C GLN A 89 1.99 -1.91 30.61
N SER A 90 1.86 -0.88 31.42
CA SER A 90 2.98 -0.34 32.18
C SER A 90 3.32 -1.25 33.37
N VAL A 91 4.53 -1.14 33.91
CA VAL A 91 4.94 -1.89 35.11
C VAL A 91 3.99 -1.61 36.28
N ASP A 92 3.60 -0.33 36.47
CA ASP A 92 2.67 0.06 37.53
C ASP A 92 1.31 -0.62 37.37
N GLN A 93 0.76 -0.67 36.15
CA GLN A 93 -0.50 -1.35 35.88
C GLN A 93 -0.42 -2.87 36.13
N MET A 94 0.71 -3.50 35.79
CA MET A 94 0.94 -4.93 36.10
C MET A 94 0.98 -5.16 37.61
N VAL A 95 1.72 -4.31 38.34
CA VAL A 95 1.85 -4.39 39.81
C VAL A 95 0.48 -4.18 40.46
N ASP A 96 -0.29 -3.18 40.02
CA ASP A 96 -1.65 -2.91 40.56
C ASP A 96 -2.59 -4.11 40.35
N GLN A 97 -2.55 -4.74 39.18
CA GLN A 97 -3.37 -5.94 38.91
C GLN A 97 -2.93 -7.15 39.74
N ILE A 98 -1.63 -7.33 39.95
CA ILE A 98 -1.13 -8.41 40.81
C ILE A 98 -1.51 -8.15 42.27
N MET A 99 -1.41 -6.90 42.74
CA MET A 99 -1.79 -6.51 44.09
C MET A 99 -3.31 -6.56 44.34
N ALA A 100 -4.13 -6.53 43.29
CA ALA A 100 -5.58 -6.73 43.37
C ALA A 100 -6.00 -8.19 43.62
N LEU A 101 -5.07 -9.15 43.54
CA LEU A 101 -5.33 -10.55 43.92
C LEU A 101 -5.65 -10.63 45.42
N PRO A 102 -6.42 -11.64 45.88
CA PRO A 102 -6.74 -11.84 47.28
C PRO A 102 -5.49 -11.87 48.14
N GLU A 103 -5.56 -11.27 49.33
CA GLU A 103 -4.46 -11.31 50.32
C GLU A 103 -4.06 -12.75 50.66
N ARG A 104 -2.76 -13.01 50.81
CA ARG A 104 -2.14 -14.32 51.01
C ARG A 104 -2.10 -15.25 49.77
N THR A 105 -2.50 -14.79 48.61
CA THR A 105 -2.31 -15.53 47.34
C THR A 105 -0.81 -15.76 47.12
N LYS A 106 -0.42 -17.00 46.86
CA LYS A 106 0.96 -17.35 46.49
C LYS A 106 1.13 -17.24 44.99
N ILE A 107 2.12 -16.48 44.55
CA ILE A 107 2.43 -16.25 43.16
C ILE A 107 3.88 -16.55 42.81
N GLN A 108 4.13 -16.92 41.57
CA GLN A 108 5.46 -17.04 40.98
C GLN A 108 5.55 -16.12 39.76
N LEU A 109 6.65 -15.37 39.69
CA LEU A 109 6.92 -14.52 38.55
C LEU A 109 7.82 -15.26 37.57
N LEU A 110 7.35 -15.50 36.36
CA LEU A 110 7.97 -16.30 35.32
C LEU A 110 8.36 -15.46 34.14
N ALA A 111 9.60 -15.62 33.66
CA ALA A 111 10.09 -15.02 32.43
C ALA A 111 10.03 -16.04 31.28
N PRO A 112 9.09 -15.92 30.31
CA PRO A 112 8.97 -16.82 29.18
C PRO A 112 10.04 -16.53 28.12
N VAL A 113 11.23 -17.13 28.31
CA VAL A 113 12.43 -16.88 27.49
C VAL A 113 12.48 -17.70 26.19
N VAL A 114 11.77 -18.84 26.13
CA VAL A 114 11.60 -19.65 24.91
C VAL A 114 10.14 -20.02 24.75
N ARG A 115 9.60 -19.76 23.57
CA ARG A 115 8.21 -20.10 23.22
C ARG A 115 8.17 -20.85 21.89
N GLY A 116 7.77 -22.13 21.94
CA GLY A 116 7.57 -22.99 20.78
C GLY A 116 8.78 -23.11 19.86
N ARG A 117 10.01 -23.04 20.37
CA ARG A 117 11.25 -23.15 19.58
C ARG A 117 11.90 -24.50 19.77
N LYS A 118 12.40 -25.08 18.67
CA LYS A 118 13.20 -26.30 18.68
C LYS A 118 14.62 -26.02 19.18
N GLY A 119 15.24 -27.00 19.88
CA GLY A 119 16.61 -26.89 20.33
C GLY A 119 16.83 -27.51 21.73
N THR A 120 18.08 -27.77 22.08
CA THR A 120 18.45 -28.26 23.42
C THR A 120 18.51 -27.17 24.47
N HIS A 121 18.59 -25.89 24.04
CA HIS A 121 18.66 -24.70 24.89
C HIS A 121 19.69 -24.73 26.02
N ALA A 122 20.74 -25.57 25.93
CA ALA A 122 21.77 -25.75 26.96
C ALA A 122 22.44 -24.42 27.36
N LYS A 123 22.79 -23.57 26.38
CA LYS A 123 23.39 -22.25 26.64
C LYS A 123 22.47 -21.31 27.45
N LEU A 124 21.17 -21.43 27.29
CA LEU A 124 20.18 -20.67 28.05
C LEU A 124 20.20 -21.08 29.53
N PHE A 125 20.19 -22.39 29.81
CA PHE A 125 20.25 -22.89 31.15
C PHE A 125 21.55 -22.51 31.86
N GLU A 126 22.70 -22.61 31.18
CA GLU A 126 23.98 -22.13 31.70
C GLU A 126 23.98 -20.64 32.04
N ARG A 127 23.41 -19.82 31.15
CA ARG A 127 23.30 -18.38 31.38
C ARG A 127 22.40 -18.07 32.57
N ALA A 128 21.23 -18.71 32.64
CA ALA A 128 20.29 -18.54 33.74
C ALA A 128 20.94 -18.94 35.10
N LYS A 129 21.67 -20.07 35.13
CA LYS A 129 22.42 -20.53 36.30
C LYS A 129 23.51 -19.54 36.73
N LYS A 130 24.28 -18.99 35.77
CA LYS A 130 25.31 -17.97 36.03
C LYS A 130 24.73 -16.65 36.55
N SER A 131 23.51 -16.31 36.13
CA SER A 131 22.78 -15.12 36.61
C SER A 131 22.13 -15.33 37.97
N GLY A 132 22.29 -16.52 38.62
CA GLY A 132 21.82 -16.78 39.97
C GLY A 132 20.38 -17.30 40.06
N TYR A 133 19.72 -17.62 38.95
CA TYR A 133 18.42 -18.27 38.98
C TYR A 133 18.55 -19.74 39.35
N VAL A 134 17.56 -20.23 40.07
CA VAL A 134 17.61 -21.60 40.66
C VAL A 134 16.71 -22.57 39.93
N ARG A 135 15.57 -22.08 39.36
CA ARG A 135 14.53 -22.94 38.80
C ARG A 135 14.01 -22.43 37.49
N VAL A 136 13.63 -23.39 36.64
CA VAL A 136 12.96 -23.17 35.35
C VAL A 136 11.75 -24.08 35.25
N ARG A 137 10.75 -23.62 34.48
CA ARG A 137 9.63 -24.45 34.06
C ARG A 137 9.83 -24.75 32.56
N VAL A 138 9.88 -26.02 32.19
CA VAL A 138 10.03 -26.49 30.81
C VAL A 138 8.81 -27.33 30.45
N ASP A 139 8.07 -26.90 29.44
CA ASP A 139 6.86 -27.57 28.96
C ASP A 139 5.87 -27.89 30.10
N GLY A 140 5.74 -26.95 31.04
CA GLY A 140 4.89 -27.06 32.22
C GLY A 140 5.51 -27.78 33.42
N ASN A 141 6.67 -28.46 33.28
CA ASN A 141 7.35 -29.19 34.35
C ASN A 141 8.46 -28.36 35.00
N MET A 142 8.59 -28.44 36.31
CA MET A 142 9.58 -27.72 37.10
C MET A 142 10.90 -28.48 37.15
N TYR A 143 12.00 -27.77 36.88
CA TYR A 143 13.37 -28.29 36.97
C TYR A 143 14.25 -27.35 37.80
N GLU A 144 15.21 -27.93 38.52
CA GLU A 144 16.25 -27.15 39.16
C GLU A 144 17.44 -26.97 38.20
N LEU A 145 17.98 -25.77 38.10
CA LEU A 145 19.14 -25.47 37.23
C LEU A 145 20.44 -26.10 37.74
N SER A 146 20.43 -26.69 38.95
CA SER A 146 21.50 -27.53 39.46
C SER A 146 21.58 -28.89 38.76
N GLU A 147 20.44 -29.38 38.26
CA GLU A 147 20.30 -30.65 37.56
C GLU A 147 20.67 -30.52 36.08
N GLU A 148 21.01 -31.64 35.44
CA GLU A 148 21.25 -31.70 34.01
C GLU A 148 19.91 -31.80 33.27
N ILE A 149 19.54 -30.70 32.55
CA ILE A 149 18.28 -30.65 31.80
C ILE A 149 18.60 -30.98 30.33
N THR A 150 18.15 -32.15 29.88
CA THR A 150 18.35 -32.64 28.52
C THR A 150 17.05 -32.55 27.74
N LEU A 151 17.03 -31.73 26.65
CA LEU A 151 15.86 -31.54 25.78
C LEU A 151 16.11 -32.11 24.39
N ASP A 152 15.06 -32.62 23.77
CA ASP A 152 15.11 -33.09 22.37
C ASP A 152 15.17 -31.88 21.41
N LYS A 153 16.24 -31.84 20.61
CA LYS A 153 16.46 -30.77 19.62
C LYS A 153 15.40 -30.66 18.53
N ASN A 154 14.60 -31.69 18.29
CA ASN A 154 13.61 -31.78 17.23
C ASN A 154 12.20 -31.36 17.69
N ILE A 155 11.98 -31.28 18.98
CA ILE A 155 10.69 -30.90 19.59
C ILE A 155 10.69 -29.41 19.90
N LYS A 156 9.52 -28.80 19.83
CA LYS A 156 9.32 -27.40 20.25
C LYS A 156 9.14 -27.36 21.75
N HIS A 157 9.92 -26.51 22.40
CA HIS A 157 9.89 -26.33 23.85
C HIS A 157 9.42 -24.94 24.24
N ASN A 158 8.79 -24.86 25.42
CA ASN A 158 8.50 -23.62 26.13
C ASN A 158 9.33 -23.61 27.41
N ILE A 159 10.10 -22.53 27.61
CA ILE A 159 10.98 -22.42 28.79
C ILE A 159 10.71 -21.08 29.47
N GLU A 160 10.41 -21.16 30.77
CA GLU A 160 10.16 -20.00 31.62
C GLU A 160 11.11 -20.04 32.83
N ILE A 161 11.81 -18.95 33.06
CA ILE A 161 12.69 -18.80 34.23
C ILE A 161 11.87 -18.27 35.39
N ILE A 162 11.94 -18.92 36.55
CA ILE A 162 11.29 -18.44 37.78
C ILE A 162 12.19 -17.39 38.41
N VAL A 163 11.73 -16.15 38.37
CA VAL A 163 12.51 -15.01 38.89
C VAL A 163 12.27 -14.78 40.38
N ASP A 164 11.00 -14.81 40.80
CA ASP A 164 10.66 -14.61 42.21
C ASP A 164 9.40 -15.39 42.60
N ARG A 165 9.26 -15.63 43.91
CA ARG A 165 8.11 -16.25 44.57
C ARG A 165 7.64 -15.32 45.68
N LEU A 166 6.41 -14.89 45.61
CA LEU A 166 5.85 -13.89 46.51
C LEU A 166 4.51 -14.37 47.09
N VAL A 167 4.16 -13.78 48.19
CA VAL A 167 2.81 -13.88 48.77
C VAL A 167 2.21 -12.46 48.73
N VAL A 168 1.05 -12.33 48.10
CA VAL A 168 0.36 -11.05 48.01
C VAL A 168 -0.03 -10.57 49.40
N LYS A 169 0.53 -9.43 49.80
CA LYS A 169 0.25 -8.74 51.05
C LYS A 169 0.64 -7.27 50.95
N PRO A 170 0.06 -6.37 51.74
CA PRO A 170 0.50 -4.99 51.79
C PRO A 170 1.99 -4.85 52.08
N GLY A 171 2.68 -3.94 51.42
CA GLY A 171 4.10 -3.61 51.63
C GLY A 171 5.09 -4.40 50.77
N ILE A 172 4.62 -5.25 49.82
CA ILE A 172 5.51 -5.95 48.88
C ILE A 172 5.69 -5.17 47.57
N GLU A 173 5.00 -4.05 47.36
CA GLU A 173 4.91 -3.33 46.10
C GLU A 173 6.29 -3.04 45.50
N LYS A 174 7.23 -2.55 46.30
CA LYS A 174 8.59 -2.24 45.83
C LYS A 174 9.32 -3.49 45.33
N ARG A 175 9.30 -4.57 46.11
CA ARG A 175 9.93 -5.85 45.73
C ARG A 175 9.24 -6.44 44.50
N LEU A 176 7.92 -6.35 44.42
CA LEU A 176 7.15 -6.83 43.29
C LEU A 176 7.52 -6.05 42.04
N THR A 177 7.62 -4.72 42.11
CA THR A 177 8.06 -3.85 40.98
C THR A 177 9.44 -4.25 40.50
N ASP A 178 10.44 -4.36 41.41
CA ASP A 178 11.81 -4.75 41.05
C ASP A 178 11.84 -6.14 40.38
N SER A 179 11.04 -7.08 40.86
CA SER A 179 10.96 -8.43 40.29
C SER A 179 10.25 -8.46 38.93
N VAL A 180 9.19 -7.66 38.74
CA VAL A 180 8.50 -7.49 37.45
C VAL A 180 9.43 -6.89 36.43
N GLU A 181 10.18 -5.85 36.76
CA GLU A 181 11.17 -5.23 35.84
C GLU A 181 12.23 -6.24 35.40
N ASN A 182 12.77 -7.02 36.33
CA ASN A 182 13.74 -8.09 36.01
C ASN A 182 13.15 -9.17 35.07
N VAL A 183 11.89 -9.56 35.28
CA VAL A 183 11.22 -10.54 34.40
C VAL A 183 11.06 -9.94 32.98
N LEU A 184 10.60 -8.69 32.89
CA LEU A 184 10.36 -8.01 31.61
C LEU A 184 11.67 -7.80 30.83
N GLU A 185 12.78 -7.52 31.50
CA GLU A 185 14.10 -7.44 30.86
C GLU A 185 14.56 -8.80 30.31
N LEU A 186 14.40 -9.89 31.11
CA LEU A 186 14.77 -11.24 30.69
C LEU A 186 13.95 -11.80 29.55
N ALA A 187 12.65 -11.51 29.53
CA ALA A 187 11.67 -12.06 28.59
C ALA A 187 11.22 -11.04 27.53
N GLU A 188 12.04 -10.02 27.27
CA GLU A 188 11.79 -9.01 26.22
C GLU A 188 10.38 -8.40 26.32
N GLY A 189 9.99 -8.01 27.54
CA GLY A 189 8.73 -7.33 27.82
C GLY A 189 7.56 -8.24 28.14
N LEU A 190 7.78 -9.54 28.41
CA LEU A 190 6.74 -10.50 28.77
C LEU A 190 6.85 -10.91 30.23
N LEU A 191 5.70 -11.08 30.88
CA LEU A 191 5.61 -11.58 32.25
C LEU A 191 4.44 -12.56 32.37
N VAL A 192 4.71 -13.71 32.95
CA VAL A 192 3.69 -14.67 33.40
C VAL A 192 3.68 -14.71 34.93
N VAL A 193 2.53 -14.46 35.52
CA VAL A 193 2.31 -14.63 36.95
C VAL A 193 1.52 -15.90 37.17
N ASP A 194 2.19 -16.93 37.65
CA ASP A 194 1.58 -18.20 37.98
C ASP A 194 0.96 -18.09 39.38
N VAL A 195 -0.35 -18.15 39.43
CA VAL A 195 -1.12 -18.10 40.68
C VAL A 195 -1.31 -19.52 41.19
N ILE A 196 -0.72 -19.84 42.31
CA ILE A 196 -0.85 -21.18 42.89
C ILE A 196 -2.33 -21.43 43.22
N ASP A 197 -2.87 -22.50 42.68
CA ASP A 197 -4.29 -22.89 42.77
C ASP A 197 -5.26 -21.91 42.07
N GLY A 198 -4.77 -21.13 41.10
CA GLY A 198 -5.57 -20.18 40.31
C GLY A 198 -5.18 -20.13 38.84
N GLU A 199 -5.85 -19.26 38.08
CA GLU A 199 -5.53 -18.99 36.68
C GLU A 199 -4.27 -18.10 36.55
N PRO A 200 -3.34 -18.43 35.66
CA PRO A 200 -2.15 -17.59 35.44
C PRO A 200 -2.54 -16.25 34.81
N LEU A 201 -1.87 -15.18 35.22
CA LEU A 201 -2.00 -13.86 34.62
C LEU A 201 -0.84 -13.63 33.62
N ASN A 202 -1.19 -13.23 32.40
CA ASN A 202 -0.21 -12.93 31.38
C ASN A 202 -0.17 -11.42 31.11
N PHE A 203 1.02 -10.85 31.18
CA PHE A 203 1.26 -9.43 30.97
C PHE A 203 2.27 -9.21 29.85
N SER A 204 2.16 -8.08 29.17
CA SER A 204 3.10 -7.69 28.14
C SER A 204 3.29 -6.18 28.05
N GLN A 205 4.55 -5.75 27.96
CA GLN A 205 4.91 -4.38 27.62
C GLN A 205 4.78 -4.11 26.11
N SER A 206 4.70 -5.15 25.28
CA SER A 206 4.44 -5.06 23.85
C SER A 206 2.96 -5.34 23.56
N PHE A 207 2.50 -4.94 22.36
CA PHE A 207 1.16 -5.30 21.91
C PHE A 207 1.07 -6.79 21.63
N SER A 208 0.68 -7.59 22.61
CA SER A 208 0.51 -9.04 22.45
C SER A 208 -0.85 -9.52 22.91
N CYS A 209 -1.40 -10.53 22.22
CA CYS A 209 -2.63 -11.18 22.62
C CYS A 209 -2.31 -12.31 23.60
N PRO A 210 -2.85 -12.29 24.82
CA PRO A 210 -2.57 -13.33 25.81
C PRO A 210 -3.19 -14.69 25.46
N VAL A 211 -4.23 -14.70 24.59
CA VAL A 211 -4.95 -15.93 24.19
C VAL A 211 -4.34 -16.57 22.95
N CYS A 212 -3.96 -15.75 21.96
CA CYS A 212 -3.44 -16.25 20.69
C CYS A 212 -1.91 -16.28 20.63
N GLU A 213 -1.23 -15.78 21.65
CA GLU A 213 0.24 -15.67 21.75
C GLU A 213 0.90 -14.95 20.57
N ILE A 214 0.16 -14.01 19.96
CA ILE A 214 0.65 -13.20 18.85
C ILE A 214 1.11 -11.86 19.40
N SER A 215 2.33 -11.48 19.09
CA SER A 215 2.81 -10.10 19.28
C SER A 215 2.61 -9.32 17.99
N ILE A 216 2.13 -8.09 18.12
CA ILE A 216 2.05 -7.10 17.04
C ILE A 216 3.24 -6.16 17.19
N ASP A 217 3.89 -5.84 16.09
CA ASP A 217 4.96 -4.84 16.06
C ASP A 217 4.46 -3.50 16.61
N GLU A 218 5.38 -2.65 17.04
CA GLU A 218 5.05 -1.32 17.53
C GLU A 218 4.26 -0.53 16.49
N ILE A 219 3.15 0.07 16.94
CA ILE A 219 2.25 0.80 16.06
C ILE A 219 2.79 2.21 15.84
N GLU A 220 3.33 2.43 14.65
CA GLU A 220 3.88 3.70 14.18
C GLU A 220 3.20 4.10 12.87
N PRO A 221 3.29 5.37 12.44
CA PRO A 221 2.73 5.78 11.14
C PRO A 221 3.22 4.95 9.95
N ARG A 222 4.47 4.42 10.01
CA ARG A 222 5.01 3.53 8.97
C ARG A 222 4.33 2.16 8.92
N SER A 223 3.71 1.72 10.02
CA SER A 223 2.95 0.45 10.07
C SER A 223 1.72 0.47 9.16
N PHE A 224 1.21 1.64 8.84
CA PHE A 224 0.06 1.86 7.96
C PHE A 224 0.46 2.28 6.53
N SER A 225 1.75 2.24 6.19
CA SER A 225 2.22 2.56 4.85
C SER A 225 2.27 1.32 3.98
N PHE A 226 1.47 1.28 2.93
CA PHE A 226 1.54 0.22 1.92
C PHE A 226 2.71 0.42 0.92
N ASN A 227 3.40 1.58 0.96
CA ASN A 227 4.61 1.85 0.18
C ASN A 227 5.90 1.50 0.93
N ASN A 228 5.79 1.07 2.19
CA ASN A 228 6.92 0.71 3.04
C ASN A 228 6.83 -0.79 3.39
N PRO A 229 7.91 -1.56 3.25
CA PRO A 229 7.92 -3.00 3.61
C PRO A 229 7.51 -3.28 5.06
N PHE A 230 7.63 -2.31 5.96
CA PHE A 230 7.22 -2.43 7.35
C PHE A 230 5.71 -2.61 7.50
N GLY A 231 4.90 -1.88 6.74
CA GLY A 231 3.43 -1.93 6.79
C GLY A 231 2.78 -2.70 5.65
N ALA A 232 3.45 -2.80 4.50
CA ALA A 232 2.90 -3.44 3.30
C ALA A 232 2.65 -4.94 3.49
N CYS A 233 1.59 -5.44 2.88
CA CYS A 233 1.34 -6.87 2.78
C CYS A 233 2.53 -7.57 2.11
N PRO A 234 3.13 -8.62 2.71
CA PRO A 234 4.31 -9.28 2.17
C PRO A 234 4.06 -10.05 0.88
N GLU A 235 2.81 -10.45 0.61
CA GLU A 235 2.41 -11.20 -0.58
C GLU A 235 2.32 -10.32 -1.84
N CYS A 236 1.69 -9.15 -1.73
CA CYS A 236 1.48 -8.24 -2.86
C CYS A 236 2.35 -6.97 -2.78
N PHE A 237 3.22 -6.87 -1.80
CA PHE A 237 4.10 -5.70 -1.57
C PHE A 237 3.36 -4.36 -1.55
N GLY A 238 2.13 -4.37 -1.00
CA GLY A 238 1.30 -3.17 -0.87
C GLY A 238 0.49 -2.80 -2.11
N LEU A 239 0.48 -3.62 -3.16
CA LEU A 239 -0.34 -3.38 -4.35
C LEU A 239 -1.83 -3.64 -4.10
N GLY A 240 -2.15 -4.61 -3.23
CA GLY A 240 -3.52 -5.03 -2.96
C GLY A 240 -4.07 -6.06 -3.94
N TYR A 241 -3.36 -6.29 -5.03
CA TYR A 241 -3.74 -7.26 -6.07
C TYR A 241 -2.51 -8.01 -6.57
N LYS A 242 -2.75 -9.11 -7.25
CA LYS A 242 -1.75 -9.87 -8.00
C LYS A 242 -2.11 -9.80 -9.48
N MET A 243 -1.09 -9.68 -10.30
CA MET A 243 -1.20 -9.80 -11.75
C MET A 243 -0.66 -11.18 -12.12
N GLU A 244 -1.49 -12.02 -12.66
CA GLU A 244 -1.14 -13.39 -13.06
C GLU A 244 -1.58 -13.60 -14.50
N PHE A 245 -0.72 -14.24 -15.31
CA PHE A 245 -1.09 -14.57 -16.69
C PHE A 245 -2.30 -15.50 -16.69
N SER A 246 -3.30 -15.15 -17.49
CA SER A 246 -4.54 -15.89 -17.63
C SER A 246 -4.51 -16.73 -18.89
N GLU A 247 -4.79 -18.00 -18.73
CA GLU A 247 -4.97 -18.90 -19.87
C GLU A 247 -6.06 -18.39 -20.81
N GLU A 248 -7.21 -17.96 -20.27
CA GLU A 248 -8.35 -17.43 -21.05
C GLU A 248 -7.96 -16.22 -21.91
N LEU A 249 -7.07 -15.35 -21.41
CA LEU A 249 -6.59 -14.19 -22.17
C LEU A 249 -5.50 -14.58 -23.18
N MET A 250 -4.68 -15.59 -22.87
CA MET A 250 -3.64 -16.06 -23.78
C MET A 250 -4.20 -16.93 -24.90
N ILE A 251 -5.34 -17.61 -24.66
CA ILE A 251 -6.05 -18.46 -25.60
C ILE A 251 -7.51 -17.99 -25.65
N PRO A 252 -7.79 -16.85 -26.31
CA PRO A 252 -9.10 -16.21 -26.27
C PRO A 252 -10.19 -16.99 -27.01
N ASP A 253 -9.81 -17.85 -27.96
CA ASP A 253 -10.73 -18.73 -28.68
C ASP A 253 -10.20 -20.17 -28.66
N PRO A 254 -10.60 -20.97 -27.67
CA PRO A 254 -10.14 -22.35 -27.53
C PRO A 254 -10.72 -23.30 -28.59
N SER A 255 -11.72 -22.88 -29.37
CA SER A 255 -12.23 -23.65 -30.52
C SER A 255 -11.27 -23.67 -31.70
N LEU A 256 -10.28 -22.77 -31.72
CA LEU A 256 -9.20 -22.77 -32.71
C LEU A 256 -8.11 -23.77 -32.33
N SER A 257 -7.48 -24.33 -33.35
CA SER A 257 -6.26 -25.12 -33.18
C SER A 257 -5.03 -24.21 -33.07
N ILE A 258 -3.91 -24.75 -32.59
CA ILE A 258 -2.62 -24.02 -32.54
C ILE A 258 -2.21 -23.56 -33.93
N ASN A 259 -2.43 -24.39 -34.97
CA ASN A 259 -2.18 -24.05 -36.36
C ASN A 259 -3.08 -22.93 -36.88
N GLN A 260 -4.27 -22.77 -36.32
CA GLN A 260 -5.21 -21.70 -36.63
C GLN A 260 -4.96 -20.41 -35.80
N GLY A 261 -4.00 -20.44 -34.88
CA GLY A 261 -3.64 -19.28 -34.07
C GLY A 261 -4.35 -19.16 -32.72
N ALA A 262 -4.71 -20.30 -32.10
CA ALA A 262 -5.32 -20.31 -30.76
C ALA A 262 -4.50 -19.53 -29.72
N ILE A 263 -3.17 -19.55 -29.79
CA ILE A 263 -2.28 -18.85 -28.87
C ILE A 263 -2.04 -17.41 -29.35
N ALA A 264 -2.66 -16.46 -28.69
CA ALA A 264 -2.62 -15.04 -29.05
C ALA A 264 -1.44 -14.27 -28.44
N VAL A 265 -0.78 -14.82 -27.42
CA VAL A 265 0.21 -14.09 -26.62
C VAL A 265 1.48 -13.80 -27.42
N LEU A 266 2.06 -12.62 -27.15
CA LEU A 266 3.26 -12.12 -27.81
C LEU A 266 4.43 -13.12 -27.75
N GLY A 267 5.05 -13.37 -28.91
CA GLY A 267 6.16 -14.31 -29.08
C GLY A 267 5.75 -15.77 -29.30
N TRP A 268 4.44 -16.08 -29.18
CA TRP A 268 3.86 -17.38 -29.52
C TRP A 268 2.97 -17.33 -30.77
N GLN A 269 2.61 -16.16 -31.25
CA GLN A 269 1.89 -15.97 -32.52
C GLN A 269 2.63 -16.60 -33.72
N SER A 270 3.98 -16.63 -33.62
CA SER A 270 4.83 -17.26 -34.64
C SER A 270 4.78 -18.79 -34.65
N CYS A 271 4.05 -19.44 -33.75
CA CYS A 271 3.92 -20.89 -33.72
C CYS A 271 3.18 -21.45 -34.96
N THR A 272 2.46 -20.64 -35.70
CA THR A 272 1.88 -20.97 -37.01
C THR A 272 2.92 -21.01 -38.13
N ASP A 273 4.07 -20.33 -37.96
CA ASP A 273 5.18 -20.33 -38.90
C ASP A 273 6.08 -21.56 -38.65
N LYS A 274 6.12 -22.44 -39.63
CA LYS A 274 6.91 -23.70 -39.60
C LYS A 274 8.42 -23.50 -39.48
N SER A 275 8.93 -22.30 -39.72
CA SER A 275 10.34 -21.93 -39.59
C SER A 275 10.72 -21.42 -38.22
N SER A 276 9.76 -21.13 -37.34
CA SER A 276 10.02 -20.56 -36.01
C SER A 276 10.54 -21.60 -35.01
N PHE A 277 11.38 -21.14 -34.07
CA PHE A 277 11.87 -22.01 -32.98
C PHE A 277 10.73 -22.47 -32.06
N THR A 278 9.75 -21.60 -31.85
CA THR A 278 8.54 -21.90 -31.06
C THR A 278 7.77 -23.05 -31.68
N ARG A 279 7.63 -23.05 -33.00
CA ARG A 279 7.02 -24.18 -33.74
C ARG A 279 7.81 -25.45 -33.59
N ALA A 280 9.13 -25.40 -33.70
CA ALA A 280 9.98 -26.57 -33.54
C ALA A 280 9.85 -27.21 -32.13
N ILE A 281 9.62 -26.43 -31.10
CA ILE A 281 9.32 -26.92 -29.73
C ILE A 281 7.99 -27.68 -29.75
N LEU A 282 6.93 -27.06 -30.32
CA LEU A 282 5.61 -27.69 -30.39
C LEU A 282 5.62 -29.00 -31.21
N ASP A 283 6.32 -29.00 -32.33
CA ASP A 283 6.47 -30.23 -33.16
C ASP A 283 7.20 -31.35 -32.39
N ALA A 284 8.20 -31.01 -31.56
CA ALA A 284 8.88 -31.98 -30.71
C ALA A 284 7.97 -32.54 -29.61
N LEU A 285 7.13 -31.66 -28.99
CA LEU A 285 6.13 -32.08 -28.01
C LEU A 285 5.07 -32.98 -28.62
N CYS A 286 4.57 -32.65 -29.82
CA CYS A 286 3.63 -33.48 -30.57
C CYS A 286 4.18 -34.91 -30.81
N LYS A 287 5.46 -35.00 -31.17
CA LYS A 287 6.12 -36.27 -31.41
C LYS A 287 6.31 -37.10 -30.13
N GLU A 288 6.67 -36.47 -29.04
CA GLU A 288 6.92 -37.16 -27.76
C GLU A 288 5.63 -37.58 -27.07
N TYR A 289 4.60 -36.73 -27.11
CA TYR A 289 3.34 -36.93 -26.37
C TYR A 289 2.16 -37.33 -27.25
N HIS A 290 2.39 -37.55 -28.57
CA HIS A 290 1.43 -38.11 -29.53
C HIS A 290 0.12 -37.30 -29.65
N PHE A 291 0.21 -35.99 -29.85
CA PHE A 291 -0.92 -35.12 -30.16
C PHE A 291 -0.70 -34.32 -31.46
N ASP A 292 -1.73 -33.65 -31.94
CA ASP A 292 -1.72 -32.91 -33.21
C ASP A 292 -2.01 -31.41 -32.96
N LEU A 293 -1.36 -30.51 -33.70
CA LEU A 293 -1.53 -29.08 -33.64
C LEU A 293 -2.77 -28.59 -34.42
N ASP A 294 -3.45 -29.45 -35.15
CA ASP A 294 -4.71 -29.15 -35.85
C ASP A 294 -5.95 -29.45 -35.00
N THR A 295 -5.77 -30.09 -33.84
CA THR A 295 -6.84 -30.31 -32.87
C THR A 295 -7.25 -28.98 -32.22
N PRO A 296 -8.56 -28.61 -32.09
CA PRO A 296 -9.02 -27.49 -31.30
C PRO A 296 -8.43 -27.53 -29.89
N PHE A 297 -8.04 -26.38 -29.35
CA PHE A 297 -7.36 -26.33 -28.05
C PHE A 297 -8.22 -26.91 -26.91
N GLU A 298 -9.54 -26.68 -26.95
CA GLU A 298 -10.50 -27.23 -25.98
C GLU A 298 -10.65 -28.74 -26.00
N ASP A 299 -10.30 -29.38 -27.12
CA ASP A 299 -10.43 -30.83 -27.31
C ASP A 299 -9.19 -31.63 -26.86
N TYR A 300 -8.13 -30.93 -26.40
CA TYR A 300 -6.95 -31.64 -25.88
C TYR A 300 -7.28 -32.38 -24.58
N PRO A 301 -6.81 -33.64 -24.43
CA PRO A 301 -6.84 -34.33 -23.14
C PRO A 301 -6.12 -33.50 -22.08
N LYS A 302 -6.58 -33.58 -20.83
CA LYS A 302 -6.01 -32.84 -19.73
C LYS A 302 -4.49 -32.93 -19.61
N GLU A 303 -3.92 -34.08 -19.86
CA GLU A 303 -2.46 -34.28 -19.83
C GLU A 303 -1.73 -33.42 -20.86
N ILE A 304 -2.25 -33.34 -22.09
CA ILE A 304 -1.68 -32.52 -23.16
C ILE A 304 -1.87 -31.02 -22.84
N HIS A 305 -3.07 -30.67 -22.42
CA HIS A 305 -3.38 -29.32 -21.97
C HIS A 305 -2.42 -28.86 -20.87
N ASP A 306 -2.22 -29.67 -19.80
CA ASP A 306 -1.33 -29.36 -18.70
C ASP A 306 0.14 -29.22 -19.16
N ILE A 307 0.59 -30.02 -20.08
CA ILE A 307 1.92 -29.91 -20.70
C ILE A 307 2.07 -28.59 -21.46
N LEU A 308 1.08 -28.22 -22.26
CA LEU A 308 1.12 -26.96 -23.03
C LEU A 308 1.11 -25.73 -22.12
N ILE A 309 0.30 -25.73 -21.08
CA ILE A 309 0.13 -24.60 -20.16
C ILE A 309 1.24 -24.54 -19.09
N TYR A 310 1.54 -25.66 -18.42
CA TYR A 310 2.43 -25.70 -17.26
C TYR A 310 3.81 -26.33 -17.52
N GLY A 311 3.98 -27.02 -18.66
CA GLY A 311 5.26 -27.57 -19.09
C GLY A 311 5.46 -29.04 -18.78
N THR A 312 6.67 -29.53 -19.10
CA THR A 312 7.07 -30.96 -19.02
C THR A 312 7.67 -31.35 -17.67
N ASP A 313 7.58 -30.50 -16.67
CA ASP A 313 8.10 -30.73 -15.30
C ASP A 313 9.60 -31.08 -15.26
N GLY A 314 10.37 -30.44 -16.15
CA GLY A 314 11.82 -30.66 -16.30
C GLY A 314 12.22 -31.78 -17.22
N LYS A 315 11.28 -32.56 -17.81
CA LYS A 315 11.58 -33.58 -18.78
C LYS A 315 11.99 -32.95 -20.12
N GLU A 316 13.18 -33.26 -20.60
CA GLU A 316 13.71 -32.75 -21.87
C GLU A 316 13.12 -33.46 -23.07
N VAL A 317 12.76 -32.69 -24.09
CA VAL A 317 12.39 -33.15 -25.42
C VAL A 317 13.45 -32.74 -26.42
N LYS A 318 13.68 -33.57 -27.45
CA LYS A 318 14.66 -33.31 -28.51
C LYS A 318 14.02 -32.41 -29.58
N VAL A 319 14.38 -31.13 -29.58
CA VAL A 319 13.90 -30.16 -30.57
C VAL A 319 14.86 -30.10 -31.74
N TYR A 320 14.39 -30.46 -32.93
CA TYR A 320 15.12 -30.28 -34.17
C TYR A 320 14.79 -28.91 -34.76
N TYR A 321 15.79 -28.06 -34.91
CA TYR A 321 15.60 -26.72 -35.45
C TYR A 321 16.63 -26.39 -36.52
N LYS A 322 16.14 -25.83 -37.64
CA LYS A 322 16.96 -25.30 -38.73
C LYS A 322 16.81 -23.79 -38.80
N GLY A 323 17.76 -23.06 -38.26
CA GLY A 323 17.79 -21.62 -38.26
C GLY A 323 18.81 -21.05 -39.23
N GLN A 324 18.92 -19.70 -39.28
CA GLN A 324 19.87 -19.01 -40.17
C GLN A 324 21.35 -19.33 -39.92
N ARG A 325 21.70 -19.83 -38.73
CA ARG A 325 23.07 -20.14 -38.29
C ARG A 325 23.42 -21.65 -38.39
N GLY A 326 22.52 -22.47 -38.95
CA GLY A 326 22.68 -23.90 -39.05
C GLY A 326 21.50 -24.70 -38.52
N GLU A 327 21.60 -26.03 -38.63
CA GLU A 327 20.61 -26.96 -38.07
C GLU A 327 21.22 -27.78 -36.95
N GLY A 328 20.41 -28.12 -35.94
CA GLY A 328 20.84 -28.87 -34.78
C GLY A 328 19.70 -29.47 -33.97
N ILE A 329 20.06 -30.38 -33.08
CA ILE A 329 19.13 -30.97 -32.11
C ILE A 329 19.44 -30.35 -30.75
N TYR A 330 18.42 -29.76 -30.13
CA TYR A 330 18.52 -29.09 -28.84
C TYR A 330 17.67 -29.84 -27.81
N PRO A 331 18.23 -30.27 -26.68
CA PRO A 331 17.43 -30.77 -25.57
C PRO A 331 16.76 -29.56 -24.90
N VAL A 332 15.43 -29.55 -24.82
CA VAL A 332 14.64 -28.48 -24.24
C VAL A 332 13.67 -29.06 -23.23
N ALA A 333 13.79 -28.65 -21.97
CA ALA A 333 12.75 -28.84 -20.98
C ALA A 333 11.72 -27.74 -21.17
N PHE A 334 10.55 -28.07 -21.70
CA PHE A 334 9.53 -27.10 -21.99
C PHE A 334 8.89 -26.60 -20.68
N GLU A 335 9.01 -25.32 -20.39
CA GLU A 335 8.56 -24.70 -19.14
C GLU A 335 7.05 -24.42 -19.08
N GLY A 336 6.33 -24.62 -20.19
CA GLY A 336 4.91 -24.28 -20.33
C GLY A 336 4.69 -22.84 -20.78
N LEU A 337 3.51 -22.58 -21.33
CA LEU A 337 3.15 -21.28 -21.88
C LEU A 337 3.20 -20.19 -20.81
N ILE A 338 2.59 -20.40 -19.63
CA ILE A 338 2.52 -19.42 -18.55
C ILE A 338 3.92 -19.03 -18.08
N LYS A 339 4.75 -19.99 -17.68
CA LYS A 339 6.10 -19.71 -17.16
C LYS A 339 7.01 -19.07 -18.23
N ASN A 340 6.86 -19.48 -19.50
CA ASN A 340 7.62 -18.88 -20.59
C ASN A 340 7.28 -17.41 -20.77
N VAL A 341 6.00 -17.05 -20.75
CA VAL A 341 5.54 -15.67 -20.89
C VAL A 341 5.92 -14.84 -19.67
N GLU A 342 5.81 -15.39 -18.45
CA GLU A 342 6.27 -14.75 -17.22
C GLU A 342 7.77 -14.42 -17.25
N ARG A 343 8.60 -15.37 -17.74
CA ARG A 343 10.04 -15.15 -17.88
C ARG A 343 10.32 -14.03 -18.88
N ARG A 344 9.68 -14.06 -20.06
CA ARG A 344 9.83 -13.00 -21.07
C ARG A 344 9.39 -11.63 -20.56
N TYR A 345 8.31 -11.55 -19.81
CA TYR A 345 7.84 -10.31 -19.18
C TYR A 345 8.87 -9.75 -18.18
N ARG A 346 9.50 -10.62 -17.39
CA ARG A 346 10.55 -10.22 -16.45
C ARG A 346 11.84 -9.78 -17.13
N GLU A 347 12.24 -10.44 -18.20
CA GLU A 347 13.50 -10.21 -18.92
C GLU A 347 13.43 -9.01 -19.88
N THR A 348 12.26 -8.62 -20.35
CA THR A 348 12.14 -7.50 -21.29
C THR A 348 12.43 -6.16 -20.62
N GLY A 349 13.32 -5.35 -21.24
CA GLY A 349 13.58 -3.97 -20.85
C GLY A 349 12.62 -2.94 -21.47
N SER A 350 11.79 -3.37 -22.44
CA SER A 350 10.89 -2.48 -23.19
C SER A 350 9.58 -2.27 -22.45
N GLN A 351 9.24 -1.03 -22.13
CA GLN A 351 7.97 -0.68 -21.49
C GLN A 351 6.77 -0.98 -22.38
N THR A 352 6.90 -0.79 -23.68
CA THR A 352 5.84 -1.10 -24.66
C THR A 352 5.52 -2.60 -24.65
N MET A 353 6.55 -3.46 -24.68
CA MET A 353 6.36 -4.90 -24.60
C MET A 353 5.79 -5.35 -23.26
N LYS A 354 6.19 -4.71 -22.15
CA LYS A 354 5.58 -4.98 -20.84
C LYS A 354 4.09 -4.68 -20.83
N ALA A 355 3.70 -3.51 -21.31
CA ALA A 355 2.30 -3.12 -21.40
C ALA A 355 1.47 -4.11 -22.26
N GLU A 356 2.06 -4.62 -23.34
CA GLU A 356 1.39 -5.63 -24.17
C GLU A 356 1.24 -6.99 -23.45
N TYR A 357 2.27 -7.46 -22.74
CA TYR A 357 2.14 -8.66 -21.90
C TYR A 357 1.09 -8.51 -20.81
N GLU A 358 0.97 -7.32 -20.21
CA GLU A 358 -0.01 -7.02 -19.15
C GLU A 358 -1.46 -7.16 -19.63
N THR A 359 -1.73 -7.06 -20.94
CA THR A 359 -3.07 -7.32 -21.50
C THR A 359 -3.50 -8.78 -21.37
N PHE A 360 -2.57 -9.70 -21.16
CA PHE A 360 -2.81 -11.13 -20.95
C PHE A 360 -2.82 -11.53 -19.46
N MET A 361 -2.85 -10.54 -18.56
CA MET A 361 -2.89 -10.80 -17.13
C MET A 361 -4.26 -10.49 -16.54
N ASN A 362 -4.74 -11.35 -15.66
CA ASN A 362 -5.85 -11.07 -14.78
C ASN A 362 -5.35 -10.34 -13.53
N ILE A 363 -6.11 -9.32 -13.13
CA ILE A 363 -5.90 -8.60 -11.89
C ILE A 363 -6.85 -9.19 -10.85
N THR A 364 -6.30 -9.94 -9.90
CA THR A 364 -7.07 -10.55 -8.81
C THR A 364 -6.73 -9.90 -7.48
N PRO A 365 -7.70 -9.68 -6.57
CA PRO A 365 -7.38 -9.22 -5.22
C PRO A 365 -6.38 -10.16 -4.55
N CYS A 366 -5.38 -9.61 -3.88
CA CYS A 366 -4.42 -10.42 -3.14
C CYS A 366 -5.11 -11.29 -2.10
N SER A 367 -4.89 -12.60 -2.14
CA SER A 367 -5.54 -13.57 -1.24
C SER A 367 -5.21 -13.35 0.23
N ALA A 368 -3.99 -12.87 0.53
CA ALA A 368 -3.52 -12.64 1.90
C ALA A 368 -4.16 -11.39 2.53
N CYS A 369 -4.16 -10.25 1.83
CA CYS A 369 -4.70 -8.99 2.37
C CYS A 369 -6.10 -8.65 1.83
N LYS A 370 -6.67 -9.47 0.93
CA LYS A 370 -8.00 -9.26 0.33
C LYS A 370 -8.20 -7.85 -0.26
N GLY A 371 -7.14 -7.32 -0.88
CA GLY A 371 -7.15 -5.99 -1.47
C GLY A 371 -6.76 -4.85 -0.51
N GLN A 372 -6.59 -5.10 0.78
CA GLN A 372 -6.37 -4.05 1.80
C GLN A 372 -4.93 -3.55 1.89
N ARG A 373 -3.98 -4.11 1.13
CA ARG A 373 -2.60 -3.66 0.95
C ARG A 373 -1.65 -3.76 2.15
N LEU A 374 -2.17 -3.90 3.37
CA LEU A 374 -1.42 -3.83 4.64
C LEU A 374 -1.28 -5.20 5.30
N LYS A 375 -0.34 -5.29 6.25
CA LYS A 375 -0.18 -6.45 7.13
C LYS A 375 -1.39 -6.62 8.07
N PRO A 376 -1.69 -7.86 8.50
CA PRO A 376 -2.81 -8.13 9.41
C PRO A 376 -2.77 -7.34 10.72
N GLY A 377 -1.58 -7.10 11.28
CA GLY A 377 -1.42 -6.31 12.51
C GLY A 377 -1.85 -4.84 12.36
N ALA A 378 -1.55 -4.21 11.22
CA ALA A 378 -1.99 -2.85 10.91
C ALA A 378 -3.50 -2.79 10.65
N LEU A 379 -4.05 -3.81 9.96
CA LEU A 379 -5.49 -3.90 9.69
C LEU A 379 -6.33 -4.21 10.94
N ALA A 380 -5.70 -4.70 11.99
CA ALA A 380 -6.35 -4.96 13.27
C ALA A 380 -6.41 -3.73 14.20
N VAL A 381 -5.90 -2.57 13.75
CA VAL A 381 -6.02 -1.30 14.48
C VAL A 381 -7.25 -0.54 13.97
N THR A 382 -8.12 -0.10 14.90
CA THR A 382 -9.37 0.58 14.56
C THR A 382 -9.47 1.97 15.19
N VAL A 383 -10.18 2.85 14.50
CA VAL A 383 -10.65 4.14 14.98
C VAL A 383 -12.15 4.21 14.67
N GLY A 384 -13.01 4.35 15.68
CA GLY A 384 -14.46 4.29 15.49
C GLY A 384 -14.92 2.96 14.85
N ASP A 385 -14.37 1.84 15.32
CA ASP A 385 -14.65 0.47 14.87
C ASP A 385 -14.30 0.14 13.42
N LYS A 386 -13.57 1.03 12.72
CA LYS A 386 -13.10 0.82 11.34
C LYS A 386 -11.59 0.84 11.26
N ASN A 387 -11.01 -0.07 10.47
CA ASN A 387 -9.59 -0.02 10.15
C ASN A 387 -9.31 1.02 9.05
N ILE A 388 -8.04 1.34 8.83
CA ILE A 388 -7.64 2.37 7.86
C ILE A 388 -8.06 2.04 6.42
N SER A 389 -8.08 0.76 6.04
CA SER A 389 -8.51 0.33 4.71
C SER A 389 -10.01 0.52 4.53
N GLU A 390 -10.81 0.14 5.51
CA GLU A 390 -12.27 0.33 5.48
C GLU A 390 -12.65 1.80 5.37
N VAL A 391 -12.00 2.66 6.14
CA VAL A 391 -12.24 4.11 6.11
C VAL A 391 -11.87 4.71 4.76
N THR A 392 -10.75 4.32 4.17
CA THR A 392 -10.30 4.85 2.87
C THR A 392 -11.10 4.34 1.68
N THR A 393 -11.89 3.28 1.84
CA THR A 393 -12.82 2.76 0.82
C THR A 393 -14.21 3.41 0.86
N LEU A 394 -14.50 4.20 1.88
CA LEU A 394 -15.72 5.01 1.92
C LEU A 394 -15.68 6.10 0.83
N SER A 395 -16.84 6.46 0.27
CA SER A 395 -16.92 7.69 -0.53
C SER A 395 -16.59 8.90 0.35
N ILE A 396 -16.06 9.96 -0.25
CA ILE A 396 -15.68 11.20 0.46
C ILE A 396 -16.85 11.73 1.30
N GLU A 397 -18.09 11.70 0.77
CA GLU A 397 -19.29 12.08 1.50
C GLU A 397 -19.53 11.21 2.75
N ARG A 398 -19.44 9.87 2.59
CA ARG A 398 -19.61 8.94 3.72
C ARG A 398 -18.49 9.03 4.72
N LEU A 399 -17.27 9.30 4.23
CA LEU A 399 -16.10 9.51 5.07
C LEU A 399 -16.26 10.76 5.94
N GLN A 400 -16.75 11.86 5.38
CA GLN A 400 -17.04 13.06 6.15
C GLN A 400 -18.05 12.77 7.25
N LYS A 401 -19.19 12.11 6.90
CA LYS A 401 -20.21 11.74 7.88
C LYS A 401 -19.63 10.85 8.99
N PHE A 402 -18.82 9.85 8.64
CA PHE A 402 -18.16 8.98 9.63
C PHE A 402 -17.28 9.80 10.60
N LEU A 403 -16.50 10.77 10.09
CA LEU A 403 -15.63 11.60 10.91
C LEU A 403 -16.41 12.59 11.79
N ASP A 404 -17.60 13.03 11.35
CA ASP A 404 -18.45 13.94 12.12
C ASP A 404 -19.18 13.21 13.26
N GLU A 405 -19.54 11.96 13.04
CA GLU A 405 -20.18 11.08 14.02
C GLU A 405 -19.17 10.36 14.95
N LEU A 406 -17.86 10.50 14.69
CA LEU A 406 -16.80 9.79 15.41
C LEU A 406 -16.75 10.22 16.87
N GLN A 407 -16.98 9.25 17.77
CA GLN A 407 -16.87 9.46 19.21
C GLN A 407 -15.50 8.99 19.70
N LEU A 408 -14.73 9.91 20.24
CA LEU A 408 -13.42 9.65 20.82
C LEU A 408 -13.47 9.92 22.33
N THR A 409 -12.68 9.18 23.09
CA THR A 409 -12.44 9.48 24.52
C THR A 409 -11.75 10.82 24.68
N GLU A 410 -11.81 11.44 25.86
CA GLU A 410 -11.15 12.73 26.14
C GLU A 410 -9.66 12.70 25.79
N THR A 411 -8.96 11.63 26.12
CA THR A 411 -7.53 11.44 25.79
C THR A 411 -7.30 11.37 24.29
N GLN A 412 -8.12 10.60 23.56
CA GLN A 412 -8.04 10.49 22.11
C GLN A 412 -8.36 11.81 21.42
N GLN A 413 -9.32 12.60 21.96
CA GLN A 413 -9.65 13.92 21.45
C GLN A 413 -8.48 14.89 21.63
N LEU A 414 -7.84 14.90 22.79
CA LEU A 414 -6.69 15.76 23.06
C LEU A 414 -5.54 15.51 22.05
N ILE A 415 -5.29 14.24 21.72
CA ILE A 415 -4.23 13.84 20.81
C ILE A 415 -4.65 14.01 19.34
N GLY A 416 -5.89 13.64 19.01
CA GLY A 416 -6.37 13.48 17.63
C GLY A 416 -7.00 14.73 17.02
N ASN A 417 -7.45 15.71 17.81
CA ASN A 417 -8.22 16.85 17.31
C ASN A 417 -7.54 17.63 16.18
N GLN A 418 -6.24 17.91 16.33
CA GLN A 418 -5.51 18.65 15.30
C GLN A 418 -5.40 17.86 14.00
N ILE A 419 -5.17 16.55 14.10
CA ILE A 419 -5.08 15.64 12.95
C ILE A 419 -6.44 15.56 12.26
N LEU A 420 -7.51 15.38 13.01
CA LEU A 420 -8.89 15.34 12.49
C LEU A 420 -9.29 16.64 11.80
N LYS A 421 -8.89 17.78 12.34
CA LYS A 421 -9.14 19.09 11.73
C LYS A 421 -8.50 19.18 10.34
N GLU A 422 -7.25 18.72 10.20
CA GLU A 422 -6.55 18.69 8.91
C GLU A 422 -7.19 17.73 7.91
N ILE A 423 -7.59 16.54 8.37
CA ILE A 423 -8.31 15.56 7.54
C ILE A 423 -9.64 16.15 7.05
N LYS A 424 -10.45 16.67 7.95
CA LYS A 424 -11.77 17.25 7.63
C LYS A 424 -11.67 18.43 6.66
N ALA A 425 -10.66 19.30 6.83
CA ALA A 425 -10.43 20.42 5.93
C ALA A 425 -10.13 19.94 4.49
N ARG A 426 -9.23 18.95 4.33
CA ARG A 426 -8.87 18.39 3.01
C ARG A 426 -10.03 17.63 2.35
N ILE A 427 -10.80 16.88 3.14
CA ILE A 427 -12.01 16.19 2.65
C ILE A 427 -13.02 17.22 2.14
N ARG A 428 -13.22 18.33 2.85
CA ARG A 428 -14.11 19.40 2.43
C ARG A 428 -13.68 19.99 1.09
N PHE A 429 -12.39 20.23 0.87
CA PHE A 429 -11.90 20.72 -0.42
C PHE A 429 -12.22 19.75 -1.57
N LEU A 430 -12.12 18.43 -1.35
CA LEU A 430 -12.54 17.43 -2.35
C LEU A 430 -14.04 17.50 -2.64
N MET A 431 -14.88 17.75 -1.62
CA MET A 431 -16.32 17.92 -1.81
C MET A 431 -16.64 19.23 -2.53
N ASP A 432 -15.93 20.31 -2.23
CA ASP A 432 -16.14 21.61 -2.82
C ASP A 432 -15.80 21.66 -4.32
N VAL A 433 -14.94 20.72 -4.79
CA VAL A 433 -14.66 20.55 -6.21
C VAL A 433 -15.50 19.44 -6.88
N GLY A 434 -16.56 18.95 -6.21
CA GLY A 434 -17.49 17.96 -6.77
C GLY A 434 -16.95 16.53 -6.87
N LEU A 435 -16.04 16.13 -5.95
CA LEU A 435 -15.46 14.79 -5.88
C LEU A 435 -15.96 13.94 -4.70
N ASP A 436 -17.18 14.21 -4.23
CA ASP A 436 -17.82 13.57 -3.08
C ASP A 436 -18.05 12.06 -3.26
N TYR A 437 -18.18 11.59 -4.49
CA TYR A 437 -18.38 10.19 -4.86
C TYR A 437 -17.09 9.36 -4.88
N LEU A 438 -15.90 9.98 -4.97
CA LEU A 438 -14.61 9.28 -5.00
C LEU A 438 -14.30 8.61 -3.65
N THR A 439 -13.34 7.68 -3.68
CA THR A 439 -12.77 7.07 -2.49
C THR A 439 -11.28 7.39 -2.39
N LEU A 440 -10.74 7.49 -1.17
CA LEU A 440 -9.31 7.72 -0.97
C LEU A 440 -8.44 6.54 -1.46
N ALA A 441 -9.00 5.33 -1.46
CA ALA A 441 -8.31 4.12 -1.93
C ALA A 441 -8.23 4.02 -3.46
N ARG A 442 -8.99 4.83 -4.21
CA ARG A 442 -9.00 4.78 -5.68
C ARG A 442 -7.62 5.08 -6.26
N ALA A 443 -7.15 4.19 -7.14
CA ALA A 443 -5.86 4.37 -7.81
C ALA A 443 -5.90 5.55 -8.77
N THR A 444 -4.85 6.39 -8.75
CA THR A 444 -4.78 7.60 -9.60
C THR A 444 -4.78 7.30 -11.09
N GLY A 445 -4.25 6.15 -11.50
CA GLY A 445 -4.27 5.71 -12.90
C GLY A 445 -5.67 5.39 -13.45
N THR A 446 -6.69 5.28 -12.59
CA THR A 446 -8.09 5.02 -12.98
C THR A 446 -8.94 6.29 -13.06
N LEU A 447 -8.36 7.44 -12.76
CA LEU A 447 -9.07 8.72 -12.76
C LEU A 447 -9.20 9.26 -14.19
N SER A 448 -10.32 9.91 -14.47
CA SER A 448 -10.45 10.74 -15.68
C SER A 448 -9.55 11.98 -15.57
N GLY A 449 -9.23 12.61 -16.71
CA GLY A 449 -8.43 13.83 -16.72
C GLY A 449 -9.02 14.93 -15.84
N GLY A 450 -10.33 15.14 -15.89
CA GLY A 450 -11.02 16.13 -15.05
C GLY A 450 -11.01 15.78 -13.56
N GLU A 451 -11.14 14.51 -13.18
CA GLU A 451 -11.00 14.07 -11.78
C GLU A 451 -9.59 14.35 -11.25
N ALA A 452 -8.56 13.97 -12.01
CA ALA A 452 -7.16 14.20 -11.64
C ALA A 452 -6.85 15.69 -11.48
N GLN A 453 -7.37 16.52 -12.37
CA GLN A 453 -7.22 17.97 -12.33
C GLN A 453 -7.88 18.57 -11.07
N ARG A 454 -9.11 18.18 -10.75
CA ARG A 454 -9.82 18.66 -9.55
C ARG A 454 -9.16 18.20 -8.25
N ILE A 455 -8.59 16.98 -8.21
CA ILE A 455 -7.80 16.53 -7.06
C ILE A 455 -6.60 17.43 -6.84
N ARG A 456 -5.88 17.81 -7.91
CA ARG A 456 -4.75 18.75 -7.80
C ARG A 456 -5.21 20.11 -7.31
N LEU A 457 -6.32 20.63 -7.86
CA LEU A 457 -6.90 21.88 -7.41
C LEU A 457 -7.22 21.83 -5.92
N ALA A 458 -7.93 20.82 -5.45
CA ALA A 458 -8.25 20.63 -4.02
C ALA A 458 -6.98 20.55 -3.14
N THR A 459 -5.93 19.87 -3.61
CA THR A 459 -4.65 19.77 -2.90
C THR A 459 -3.96 21.13 -2.80
N GLN A 460 -3.98 21.93 -3.87
CA GLN A 460 -3.37 23.27 -3.88
C GLN A 460 -4.12 24.24 -2.97
N ILE A 461 -5.44 24.19 -2.94
CA ILE A 461 -6.24 24.97 -1.98
C ILE A 461 -5.84 24.62 -0.53
N GLY A 462 -5.70 23.32 -0.26
CA GLY A 462 -5.28 22.82 1.04
C GLY A 462 -3.86 23.24 1.46
N SER A 463 -3.00 23.61 0.51
CA SER A 463 -1.64 24.12 0.80
C SER A 463 -1.62 25.53 1.36
N GLY A 464 -2.71 26.30 1.19
CA GLY A 464 -2.82 27.68 1.69
C GLY A 464 -1.82 28.67 1.05
N LEU A 465 -1.29 28.36 -0.13
CA LEU A 465 -0.36 29.25 -0.84
C LEU A 465 -1.04 30.54 -1.26
N VAL A 466 -0.35 31.66 -1.10
CA VAL A 466 -0.81 33.02 -1.42
C VAL A 466 0.20 33.69 -2.36
N GLY A 467 -0.28 34.56 -3.25
CA GLY A 467 0.59 35.28 -4.18
C GLY A 467 1.10 34.42 -5.34
N VAL A 468 0.38 33.36 -5.70
CA VAL A 468 0.71 32.40 -6.77
C VAL A 468 -0.23 32.64 -7.96
N ALA A 469 0.26 32.38 -9.18
CA ALA A 469 -0.56 32.32 -10.38
C ALA A 469 -0.97 30.87 -10.67
N TYR A 470 -2.25 30.56 -10.56
CA TYR A 470 -2.83 29.28 -10.94
C TYR A 470 -3.25 29.32 -12.41
N ILE A 471 -2.78 28.35 -13.19
CA ILE A 471 -3.12 28.22 -14.60
C ILE A 471 -3.90 26.92 -14.77
N LEU A 472 -5.17 27.03 -15.16
CA LEU A 472 -6.11 25.92 -15.29
C LEU A 472 -6.54 25.77 -16.75
N ASP A 473 -6.59 24.54 -17.22
CA ASP A 473 -7.03 24.18 -18.58
C ASP A 473 -8.34 23.39 -18.48
N GLU A 474 -9.43 24.01 -18.95
CA GLU A 474 -10.80 23.47 -18.97
C GLU A 474 -11.23 22.77 -17.66
N PRO A 475 -11.18 23.44 -16.49
CA PRO A 475 -11.46 22.79 -15.22
C PRO A 475 -12.93 22.35 -15.05
N SER A 476 -13.87 22.92 -15.84
CA SER A 476 -15.30 22.56 -15.83
C SER A 476 -15.62 21.29 -16.61
N ILE A 477 -14.66 20.75 -17.37
CA ILE A 477 -14.92 19.64 -18.30
C ILE A 477 -15.54 18.41 -17.60
N GLY A 478 -16.65 17.94 -18.14
CA GLY A 478 -17.37 16.78 -17.64
C GLY A 478 -18.10 17.00 -16.31
N LEU A 479 -18.23 18.24 -15.84
CA LEU A 479 -19.03 18.58 -14.67
C LEU A 479 -20.51 18.73 -15.01
N HIS A 480 -21.35 18.32 -14.05
CA HIS A 480 -22.76 18.69 -14.05
C HIS A 480 -22.90 20.14 -13.55
N GLN A 481 -23.93 20.88 -13.99
CA GLN A 481 -24.14 22.30 -13.62
C GLN A 481 -23.98 22.59 -12.12
N ARG A 482 -24.57 21.75 -11.27
CA ARG A 482 -24.48 21.90 -9.81
C ARG A 482 -23.06 21.84 -9.27
N ASP A 483 -22.20 21.03 -9.91
CA ASP A 483 -20.82 20.86 -9.46
C ASP A 483 -19.94 21.97 -10.05
N ASN A 484 -20.33 22.55 -11.19
CA ASN A 484 -19.69 23.74 -11.76
C ASN A 484 -19.84 24.94 -10.81
N ASP A 485 -21.01 25.16 -10.21
CA ASP A 485 -21.21 26.22 -9.23
C ASP A 485 -20.27 26.11 -8.03
N LYS A 486 -20.02 24.88 -7.54
CA LYS A 486 -19.07 24.63 -6.44
C LYS A 486 -17.62 24.92 -6.87
N LEU A 487 -17.26 24.49 -8.08
CA LEU A 487 -15.94 24.76 -8.66
C LEU A 487 -15.72 26.28 -8.77
N LEU A 488 -16.67 27.03 -9.33
CA LEU A 488 -16.58 28.48 -9.45
C LEU A 488 -16.46 29.18 -8.09
N ALA A 489 -17.21 28.76 -7.10
CA ALA A 489 -17.09 29.29 -5.73
C ALA A 489 -15.67 29.03 -5.15
N THR A 490 -15.12 27.87 -5.43
CA THR A 490 -13.77 27.48 -5.03
C THR A 490 -12.69 28.32 -5.73
N LEU A 491 -12.81 28.54 -7.03
CA LEU A 491 -11.87 29.38 -7.80
C LEU A 491 -11.93 30.84 -7.31
N LYS A 492 -13.12 31.39 -7.06
CA LYS A 492 -13.29 32.73 -6.47
C LYS A 492 -12.64 32.83 -5.10
N HIS A 493 -12.79 31.80 -4.26
CA HIS A 493 -12.14 31.76 -2.95
C HIS A 493 -10.61 31.80 -3.06
N LEU A 494 -10.02 31.03 -4.00
CA LEU A 494 -8.57 31.08 -4.26
C LEU A 494 -8.10 32.48 -4.68
N ARG A 495 -8.86 33.16 -5.54
CA ARG A 495 -8.60 34.54 -5.94
C ARG A 495 -8.64 35.48 -4.72
N ASP A 496 -9.66 35.36 -3.89
CA ASP A 496 -9.88 36.22 -2.75
C ASP A 496 -8.81 36.05 -1.65
N LEU A 497 -8.09 34.91 -1.66
CA LEU A 497 -6.89 34.69 -0.84
C LEU A 497 -5.65 35.45 -1.34
N GLY A 498 -5.74 36.19 -2.45
CA GLY A 498 -4.64 36.98 -3.01
C GLY A 498 -3.84 36.27 -4.10
N ASN A 499 -4.44 35.29 -4.77
CA ASN A 499 -3.86 34.59 -5.90
C ASN A 499 -4.38 35.16 -7.24
N SER A 500 -3.64 34.93 -8.32
CA SER A 500 -4.07 35.18 -9.68
C SER A 500 -4.49 33.87 -10.34
N LEU A 501 -5.64 33.85 -11.02
CA LEU A 501 -6.12 32.68 -11.73
C LEU A 501 -6.20 32.99 -13.22
N ILE A 502 -5.60 32.16 -14.04
CA ILE A 502 -5.71 32.16 -15.49
C ILE A 502 -6.40 30.87 -15.90
N VAL A 503 -7.61 30.99 -16.45
CA VAL A 503 -8.45 29.84 -16.77
C VAL A 503 -8.71 29.84 -18.27
N VAL A 504 -8.35 28.77 -18.95
CA VAL A 504 -8.75 28.49 -20.32
C VAL A 504 -10.08 27.75 -20.27
N GLU A 505 -11.14 28.31 -20.83
CA GLU A 505 -12.49 27.74 -20.73
C GLU A 505 -13.37 28.01 -21.94
N HIS A 506 -14.38 27.20 -22.09
CA HIS A 506 -15.43 27.29 -23.09
C HIS A 506 -16.83 27.35 -22.46
N ASP A 507 -16.92 27.24 -21.14
CA ASP A 507 -18.16 27.25 -20.38
C ASP A 507 -18.61 28.70 -20.11
N GLU A 508 -19.86 29.01 -20.46
CA GLU A 508 -20.43 30.35 -20.34
C GLU A 508 -20.47 30.84 -18.88
N ASP A 509 -20.84 30.00 -17.94
CA ASP A 509 -20.93 30.38 -16.52
C ASP A 509 -19.56 30.73 -15.96
N THR A 510 -18.52 30.01 -16.35
CA THR A 510 -17.14 30.30 -15.96
C THR A 510 -16.66 31.61 -16.56
N MET A 511 -16.97 31.88 -17.84
CA MET A 511 -16.65 33.17 -18.47
C MET A 511 -17.35 34.34 -17.81
N LEU A 512 -18.64 34.21 -17.51
CA LEU A 512 -19.42 35.23 -16.79
C LEU A 512 -18.94 35.46 -15.35
N ALA A 513 -18.31 34.48 -14.75
CA ALA A 513 -17.78 34.58 -13.38
C ALA A 513 -16.37 35.20 -13.30
N ALA A 514 -15.71 35.40 -14.46
CA ALA A 514 -14.37 35.97 -14.53
C ALA A 514 -14.37 37.49 -14.25
N ASP A 515 -13.30 37.99 -13.67
CA ASP A 515 -13.09 39.42 -13.46
C ASP A 515 -12.68 40.10 -14.77
N TYR A 516 -12.00 39.36 -15.65
CA TYR A 516 -11.52 39.85 -16.96
C TYR A 516 -11.47 38.71 -17.96
N ILE A 517 -11.96 38.94 -19.15
CA ILE A 517 -12.04 37.98 -20.27
C ILE A 517 -11.11 38.44 -21.37
N VAL A 518 -10.35 37.50 -21.94
CA VAL A 518 -9.54 37.71 -23.14
C VAL A 518 -10.01 36.70 -24.17
N ASP A 519 -10.67 37.18 -25.22
CA ASP A 519 -11.11 36.34 -26.33
C ASP A 519 -10.00 36.21 -27.36
N ILE A 520 -9.59 34.95 -27.59
CA ILE A 520 -8.52 34.60 -28.53
C ILE A 520 -9.16 34.13 -29.85
N GLY A 521 -8.93 34.90 -30.89
CA GLY A 521 -9.59 34.77 -32.17
C GLY A 521 -9.19 33.61 -33.06
N PRO A 522 -9.76 33.56 -34.29
CA PRO A 522 -9.68 32.40 -35.15
C PRO A 522 -8.26 32.11 -35.64
N GLY A 523 -8.07 30.85 -36.03
CA GLY A 523 -6.80 30.30 -36.49
C GLY A 523 -6.07 29.54 -35.43
N ALA A 524 -5.14 28.67 -35.82
CA ALA A 524 -4.33 27.87 -34.96
C ALA A 524 -2.85 27.87 -35.40
N GLY A 525 -1.94 27.55 -34.50
CA GLY A 525 -0.50 27.51 -34.76
C GLY A 525 0.10 28.91 -35.05
N GLU A 526 1.06 28.99 -35.97
CA GLU A 526 1.82 30.22 -36.29
C GLU A 526 0.96 31.39 -36.82
N HIS A 527 -0.27 31.11 -37.28
CA HIS A 527 -1.19 32.10 -37.87
C HIS A 527 -2.42 32.37 -36.98
N GLY A 528 -2.47 31.85 -35.78
CA GLY A 528 -3.55 32.00 -34.83
C GLY A 528 -3.19 32.85 -33.61
N GLY A 529 -4.13 32.97 -32.68
CA GLY A 529 -3.88 33.58 -31.38
C GLY A 529 -3.95 35.10 -31.33
N GLN A 530 -4.69 35.74 -32.26
CA GLN A 530 -4.96 37.17 -32.18
C GLN A 530 -6.03 37.47 -31.12
N VAL A 531 -5.79 38.48 -30.29
CA VAL A 531 -6.78 38.93 -29.31
C VAL A 531 -7.89 39.67 -30.09
N VAL A 532 -9.10 39.12 -30.00
CA VAL A 532 -10.30 39.67 -30.70
C VAL A 532 -11.03 40.66 -29.81
N ALA A 533 -11.21 40.33 -28.56
CA ALA A 533 -11.88 41.18 -27.59
C ALA A 533 -11.26 41.02 -26.20
N VAL A 534 -11.36 42.05 -25.40
CA VAL A 534 -10.95 42.07 -24.00
C VAL A 534 -11.92 42.93 -23.20
N GLY A 535 -12.21 42.54 -21.97
CA GLY A 535 -13.10 43.31 -21.10
C GLY A 535 -13.66 42.46 -19.97
N ASN A 536 -14.61 43.03 -19.24
CA ASN A 536 -15.41 42.26 -18.29
C ASN A 536 -16.66 41.66 -18.98
N ALA A 537 -17.40 40.79 -18.30
CA ALA A 537 -18.55 40.09 -18.85
C ALA A 537 -19.72 41.05 -19.30
N GLN A 538 -19.71 42.31 -18.89
CA GLN A 538 -20.73 43.31 -19.25
C GLN A 538 -20.34 44.16 -20.47
N GLU A 539 -19.06 44.29 -20.78
CA GLU A 539 -18.49 44.90 -21.96
C GLU A 539 -18.52 43.99 -23.16
#